data_1e7b17a2d2b4cc79b601307217471efc
#
_entry.id   1e7b17a2d2b4cc79b601307217471efc
#
_cell.length_a   1.000
_cell.length_b   1.000
_cell.length_c   1.000
_cell.angle_alpha   90.00
_cell.angle_beta   90.00
_cell.angle_gamma   90.00
#
_symmetry.space_group_name_H-M   'P 1'
#
loop_
_entity.id
_entity.type
_entity.pdbx_description
1 polymer ?
#
loop_
_entity_poly.entity_id
_entity_poly.type
_entity_poly.pdbx_seq_one_letter_code
_entity_poly.pdbx_strand_id
1 'polypeptide(L)'
;MLRGAKVMKNIVFSILLSLVSAFAPMGVHAETPNHLDGVIDKYFKGKSLTKSDDITFDVAKRALDGTQVPFKFTANKKYKNISVVVEGNPHQLPGIGSLALTMHPKVAPFTFETNIRMEQDSYIDVIAEDDEGRFFYNQVAIRSAGGCSAGMIYDADAVLKEVGTMKVLQTETRASVFIKHPQHNGYQANLSNYTGLFILPEWHLSSVVVKDQEKEIWSAEFGGGSTSENPVFVFDSPKIKGNLQVLAVDTQGKQYIGK
;
A
#
# COMPACT_ATOMS: atom_id res chain seq x y z
N MET A 1 64.17 17.75 49.71
CA MET A 1 63.84 16.94 48.48
C MET A 1 62.40 16.47 48.56
N LEU A 2 61.50 17.01 47.75
CA LEU A 2 60.16 16.52 47.43
C LEU A 2 59.35 17.71 46.88
N ARG A 3 59.64 18.11 45.64
CA ARG A 3 58.86 19.10 44.87
C ARG A 3 58.81 18.66 43.41
N GLY A 4 58.28 17.51 43.12
CA GLY A 4 58.25 17.02 41.74
C GLY A 4 57.06 16.19 41.33
N ALA A 5 56.14 15.89 42.26
CA ALA A 5 55.03 14.91 41.96
C ALA A 5 53.62 15.49 41.75
N LYS A 6 53.46 16.83 41.78
CA LYS A 6 52.13 17.46 41.76
C LYS A 6 51.70 18.08 40.41
N VAL A 7 52.66 18.20 39.46
CA VAL A 7 52.35 18.84 38.16
C VAL A 7 51.92 17.85 37.08
N MET A 8 52.26 16.58 37.21
CA MET A 8 51.94 15.55 36.20
C MET A 8 50.52 14.99 36.26
N LYS A 9 49.80 15.16 37.39
CA LYS A 9 48.41 14.62 37.50
C LYS A 9 47.34 15.48 36.84
N ASN A 10 47.59 16.76 36.61
CA ASN A 10 46.57 17.66 36.03
C ASN A 10 46.61 17.73 34.50
N ILE A 11 47.67 17.25 33.84
CA ILE A 11 47.80 17.28 32.39
C ILE A 11 47.11 16.04 31.76
N VAL A 12 47.10 14.90 32.46
CA VAL A 12 46.48 13.68 31.94
C VAL A 12 44.92 13.74 31.98
N PHE A 13 44.37 14.52 32.93
CA PHE A 13 42.91 14.63 33.06
C PHE A 13 42.27 15.61 32.03
N SER A 14 43.03 16.55 31.52
CA SER A 14 42.54 17.51 30.50
C SER A 14 42.54 16.96 29.08
N ILE A 15 43.33 15.92 28.79
CA ILE A 15 43.37 15.30 27.45
C ILE A 15 42.28 14.24 27.24
N LEU A 16 41.76 13.65 28.32
CA LEU A 16 40.70 12.63 28.23
C LEU A 16 39.30 13.25 28.06
N LEU A 17 39.11 14.54 28.36
CA LEU A 17 37.78 15.20 28.24
C LEU A 17 37.52 15.82 26.89
N SER A 18 38.53 15.93 26.03
CA SER A 18 38.40 16.54 24.69
C SER A 18 38.15 15.56 23.54
N LEU A 19 38.12 14.22 23.80
CA LEU A 19 37.89 13.21 22.76
C LEU A 19 36.44 12.66 22.70
N VAL A 20 35.53 13.14 23.57
CA VAL A 20 34.16 12.65 23.62
C VAL A 20 33.19 13.52 22.78
N SER A 21 33.64 14.64 22.20
CA SER A 21 32.77 15.61 21.53
C SER A 21 32.64 15.44 19.99
N ALA A 22 33.19 14.39 19.40
CA ALA A 22 33.21 14.25 17.92
C ALA A 22 32.37 13.09 17.34
N PHE A 23 31.61 12.40 18.17
CA PHE A 23 30.58 11.50 17.64
C PHE A 23 29.19 12.18 17.70
N ALA A 24 29.02 13.22 16.89
CA ALA A 24 27.65 13.50 16.45
C ALA A 24 27.15 12.25 15.70
N PRO A 25 26.00 11.68 16.06
CA PRO A 25 25.42 10.63 15.24
C PRO A 25 25.13 11.29 13.88
N MET A 26 25.98 11.03 12.89
CA MET A 26 25.58 11.19 11.50
C MET A 26 24.38 10.24 11.33
N GLY A 27 23.18 10.81 11.39
CA GLY A 27 22.00 10.10 10.98
C GLY A 27 22.18 9.77 9.51
N VAL A 28 22.69 8.58 9.24
CA VAL A 28 22.65 7.99 7.91
C VAL A 28 21.16 7.76 7.65
N HIS A 29 20.52 8.74 7.02
CA HIS A 29 19.22 8.51 6.42
C HIS A 29 19.47 7.56 5.24
N ALA A 30 19.29 6.27 5.46
CA ALA A 30 19.25 5.32 4.36
C ALA A 30 18.17 5.80 3.39
N GLU A 31 18.54 5.99 2.13
CA GLU A 31 17.56 6.28 1.09
C GLU A 31 16.61 5.09 0.97
N THR A 32 15.32 5.36 0.77
CA THR A 32 14.32 4.32 0.48
C THR A 32 14.73 3.62 -0.81
N PRO A 33 14.95 2.29 -0.80
CA PRO A 33 15.30 1.57 -2.02
C PRO A 33 14.22 1.75 -3.09
N ASN A 34 14.62 1.95 -4.33
CA ASN A 34 13.74 2.07 -5.49
C ASN A 34 13.89 0.80 -6.35
N HIS A 35 12.81 0.06 -6.54
CA HIS A 35 12.76 -1.21 -7.28
C HIS A 35 11.90 -1.12 -8.55
N LEU A 36 11.67 0.08 -9.08
CA LEU A 36 10.82 0.33 -10.24
C LEU A 36 11.17 -0.58 -11.45
N ASP A 37 12.46 -0.82 -11.72
CA ASP A 37 12.87 -1.69 -12.83
C ASP A 37 12.33 -3.12 -12.66
N GLY A 38 12.40 -3.67 -11.44
CA GLY A 38 11.83 -4.98 -11.13
C GLY A 38 10.30 -5.02 -11.26
N VAL A 39 9.62 -3.92 -10.91
CA VAL A 39 8.17 -3.74 -11.11
C VAL A 39 7.83 -3.75 -12.60
N ILE A 40 8.61 -3.01 -13.42
CA ILE A 40 8.42 -2.94 -14.87
C ILE A 40 8.58 -4.32 -15.50
N ASP A 41 9.65 -5.04 -15.17
CA ASP A 41 9.91 -6.36 -15.72
C ASP A 41 8.82 -7.37 -15.38
N LYS A 42 8.39 -7.37 -14.11
CA LYS A 42 7.41 -8.34 -13.62
C LYS A 42 6.00 -8.08 -14.12
N TYR A 43 5.50 -6.85 -13.97
CA TYR A 43 4.09 -6.56 -14.19
C TYR A 43 3.80 -5.96 -15.56
N PHE A 44 4.80 -5.33 -16.18
CA PHE A 44 4.63 -4.58 -17.43
C PHE A 44 5.49 -5.13 -18.58
N LYS A 45 6.08 -6.32 -18.42
CA LYS A 45 6.84 -7.06 -19.46
C LYS A 45 7.92 -6.19 -20.14
N GLY A 46 8.64 -5.40 -19.35
CA GLY A 46 9.71 -4.52 -19.85
C GLY A 46 9.22 -3.35 -20.69
N LYS A 47 7.96 -2.93 -20.54
CA LYS A 47 7.44 -1.74 -21.25
C LYS A 47 8.16 -0.47 -20.81
N SER A 48 8.41 0.42 -21.75
CA SER A 48 8.94 1.76 -21.43
C SER A 48 7.89 2.60 -20.72
N LEU A 49 8.26 3.17 -19.56
CA LEU A 49 7.42 4.06 -18.77
C LEU A 49 7.95 5.51 -18.88
N THR A 50 7.04 6.45 -19.04
CA THR A 50 7.35 7.89 -19.03
C THR A 50 6.89 8.50 -17.72
N LYS A 51 7.77 9.16 -16.98
CA LYS A 51 7.38 9.87 -15.76
C LYS A 51 6.41 11.00 -16.11
N SER A 52 5.35 11.17 -15.32
CA SER A 52 4.28 12.13 -15.61
C SER A 52 3.82 12.85 -14.36
N ASP A 53 3.83 14.19 -14.41
CA ASP A 53 3.28 15.05 -13.36
C ASP A 53 1.75 15.10 -13.38
N ASP A 54 1.10 14.47 -14.36
CA ASP A 54 -0.37 14.32 -14.40
C ASP A 54 -0.89 13.39 -13.30
N ILE A 55 -0.02 12.58 -12.71
CA ILE A 55 -0.32 11.72 -11.57
C ILE A 55 0.23 12.40 -10.33
N THR A 56 -0.64 12.78 -9.40
CA THR A 56 -0.28 13.49 -8.17
C THR A 56 -0.74 12.71 -6.94
N PHE A 57 -0.07 12.91 -5.80
CA PHE A 57 -0.33 12.20 -4.55
C PHE A 57 -0.75 13.17 -3.44
N ASP A 58 -1.71 12.74 -2.64
CA ASP A 58 -2.11 13.37 -1.39
C ASP A 58 -1.97 12.32 -0.27
N VAL A 59 -0.75 12.12 0.20
CA VAL A 59 -0.37 11.07 1.16
C VAL A 59 0.60 11.60 2.20
N ALA A 60 0.52 11.06 3.42
CA ALA A 60 1.50 11.31 4.45
C ALA A 60 2.84 10.64 4.08
N LYS A 61 3.96 11.35 4.29
CA LYS A 61 5.31 10.79 4.05
C LYS A 61 5.72 9.71 5.04
N ARG A 62 4.95 9.52 6.10
CA ARG A 62 5.19 8.52 7.14
C ARG A 62 3.88 7.91 7.61
N ALA A 63 3.82 6.58 7.61
CA ALA A 63 2.78 5.78 8.19
C ALA A 63 3.24 5.21 9.53
N LEU A 64 2.48 5.45 10.60
CA LEU A 64 2.76 4.91 11.93
C LEU A 64 2.24 3.47 12.07
N ASP A 65 1.27 3.10 11.24
CA ASP A 65 0.70 1.76 11.15
C ASP A 65 0.78 1.30 9.69
N GLY A 66 1.66 0.35 9.41
CA GLY A 66 1.83 -0.21 8.08
C GLY A 66 0.71 -1.16 7.65
N THR A 67 -0.22 -1.53 8.55
CA THR A 67 -1.39 -2.36 8.20
C THR A 67 -2.50 -1.56 7.53
N GLN A 68 -2.55 -0.23 7.76
CA GLN A 68 -3.62 0.68 7.35
C GLN A 68 -3.05 2.03 6.89
N VAL A 69 -2.31 2.04 5.79
CA VAL A 69 -1.69 3.26 5.24
C VAL A 69 -2.67 3.96 4.32
N PRO A 70 -3.18 5.17 4.67
CA PRO A 70 -4.04 5.93 3.78
C PRO A 70 -3.28 6.31 2.51
N PHE A 71 -3.86 5.98 1.37
CA PHE A 71 -3.29 6.23 0.07
C PHE A 71 -4.29 6.91 -0.85
N LYS A 72 -3.89 8.04 -1.41
CA LYS A 72 -4.70 8.83 -2.35
C LYS A 72 -3.85 9.35 -3.47
N PHE A 73 -4.36 9.23 -4.69
CA PHE A 73 -3.78 9.88 -5.86
C PHE A 73 -4.86 10.48 -6.77
N THR A 74 -4.44 11.38 -7.63
CA THR A 74 -5.25 11.94 -8.71
C THR A 74 -4.51 11.79 -10.03
N ALA A 75 -5.20 11.24 -11.04
CA ALA A 75 -4.77 11.18 -12.42
C ALA A 75 -5.53 12.25 -13.22
N ASN A 76 -4.83 13.31 -13.68
CA ASN A 76 -5.47 14.46 -14.31
C ASN A 76 -5.85 14.21 -15.77
N LYS A 77 -5.22 13.23 -16.42
CA LYS A 77 -5.55 12.79 -17.77
C LYS A 77 -6.41 11.53 -17.77
N LYS A 78 -7.06 11.27 -18.89
CA LYS A 78 -7.76 10.01 -19.11
C LYS A 78 -6.75 8.89 -19.32
N TYR A 79 -6.93 7.83 -18.58
CA TYR A 79 -6.20 6.58 -18.71
C TYR A 79 -7.18 5.42 -18.84
N LYS A 80 -6.77 4.40 -19.57
CA LYS A 80 -7.54 3.16 -19.75
C LYS A 80 -7.43 2.29 -18.50
N ASN A 81 -6.21 2.13 -18.00
CA ASN A 81 -5.88 1.33 -16.82
C ASN A 81 -4.96 2.13 -15.89
N ILE A 82 -5.11 1.94 -14.59
CA ILE A 82 -4.19 2.48 -13.58
C ILE A 82 -3.85 1.37 -12.59
N SER A 83 -2.56 1.07 -12.44
CA SER A 83 -2.04 0.08 -11.51
C SER A 83 -1.33 0.76 -10.34
N VAL A 84 -1.51 0.20 -9.14
CA VAL A 84 -0.81 0.63 -7.92
C VAL A 84 0.08 -0.52 -7.45
N VAL A 85 1.38 -0.28 -7.32
CA VAL A 85 2.37 -1.25 -6.85
C VAL A 85 3.07 -0.72 -5.61
N VAL A 86 3.23 -1.55 -4.58
CA VAL A 86 3.99 -1.25 -3.35
C VAL A 86 5.30 -2.02 -3.43
N GLU A 87 6.42 -1.34 -3.71
CA GLU A 87 7.70 -1.97 -4.00
C GLU A 87 8.27 -2.80 -2.84
N GLY A 88 8.09 -2.33 -1.60
CA GLY A 88 8.65 -2.98 -0.40
C GLY A 88 7.84 -4.15 0.13
N ASN A 89 6.68 -4.46 -0.44
CA ASN A 89 5.85 -5.56 0.04
C ASN A 89 6.30 -6.89 -0.55
N PRO A 90 6.35 -7.97 0.27
CA PRO A 90 6.67 -9.29 -0.23
C PRO A 90 5.54 -9.78 -1.14
N HIS A 91 5.90 -10.37 -2.27
CA HIS A 91 5.01 -11.17 -3.10
C HIS A 91 5.84 -12.20 -3.86
N GLN A 92 5.75 -13.46 -3.47
CA GLN A 92 6.45 -14.63 -4.04
C GLN A 92 7.97 -14.51 -4.24
N LEU A 93 8.49 -13.31 -4.57
CA LEU A 93 9.92 -13.03 -4.71
C LEU A 93 10.26 -11.72 -3.96
N PRO A 94 11.19 -11.74 -3.01
CA PRO A 94 11.63 -10.53 -2.30
C PRO A 94 12.19 -9.46 -3.26
N GLY A 95 11.85 -8.19 -3.03
CA GLY A 95 12.46 -7.05 -3.71
C GLY A 95 11.83 -6.63 -5.04
N ILE A 96 10.71 -7.25 -5.45
CA ILE A 96 10.04 -6.89 -6.73
C ILE A 96 8.72 -6.13 -6.49
N GLY A 97 8.30 -6.01 -5.23
CA GLY A 97 7.06 -5.36 -4.88
C GLY A 97 5.81 -6.21 -5.12
N SER A 98 4.70 -5.70 -4.67
CA SER A 98 3.38 -6.33 -4.76
C SER A 98 2.40 -5.41 -5.49
N LEU A 99 1.78 -5.92 -6.55
CA LEU A 99 0.65 -5.24 -7.18
C LEU A 99 -0.50 -5.20 -6.18
N ALA A 100 -0.91 -4.00 -5.77
CA ALA A 100 -2.08 -3.83 -4.92
C ALA A 100 -3.37 -4.03 -5.73
N LEU A 101 -3.52 -3.26 -6.79
CA LEU A 101 -4.66 -3.38 -7.70
C LEU A 101 -4.36 -2.75 -9.06
N THR A 102 -5.12 -3.18 -10.07
CA THR A 102 -5.29 -2.48 -11.36
C THR A 102 -6.73 -2.06 -11.50
N MET A 103 -7.00 -0.80 -11.79
CA MET A 103 -8.34 -0.25 -11.91
C MET A 103 -8.61 0.33 -13.29
N HIS A 104 -9.89 0.43 -13.64
CA HIS A 104 -10.38 0.90 -14.93
C HIS A 104 -11.25 2.14 -14.74
N PRO A 105 -10.64 3.35 -14.67
CA PRO A 105 -11.38 4.59 -14.49
C PRO A 105 -12.24 4.91 -15.72
N LYS A 106 -13.40 5.54 -15.50
CA LYS A 106 -14.33 5.94 -16.57
C LYS A 106 -14.43 7.46 -16.75
N VAL A 107 -13.68 8.21 -15.95
CA VAL A 107 -13.66 9.69 -15.96
C VAL A 107 -12.23 10.22 -15.88
N ALA A 108 -12.07 11.50 -16.25
CA ALA A 108 -10.87 12.29 -16.01
C ALA A 108 -11.28 13.73 -15.67
N PRO A 109 -10.66 14.40 -14.68
CA PRO A 109 -9.70 13.79 -13.77
C PRO A 109 -10.30 12.64 -12.95
N PHE A 110 -9.45 11.74 -12.46
CA PHE A 110 -9.85 10.59 -11.66
C PHE A 110 -9.07 10.58 -10.35
N THR A 111 -9.78 10.67 -9.23
CA THR A 111 -9.20 10.54 -7.90
C THR A 111 -9.60 9.20 -7.30
N PHE A 112 -8.63 8.54 -6.67
CA PHE A 112 -8.83 7.27 -5.98
C PHE A 112 -8.22 7.32 -4.57
N GLU A 113 -8.96 6.78 -3.60
CA GLU A 113 -8.51 6.67 -2.21
C GLU A 113 -8.77 5.25 -1.70
N THR A 114 -7.81 4.71 -0.96
CA THR A 114 -7.93 3.42 -0.27
C THR A 114 -6.93 3.36 0.89
N ASN A 115 -6.94 2.27 1.65
CA ASN A 115 -5.85 1.93 2.55
C ASN A 115 -5.03 0.77 1.95
N ILE A 116 -3.72 0.90 2.00
CA ILE A 116 -2.78 -0.14 1.58
C ILE A 116 -1.96 -0.64 2.78
N ARG A 117 -1.36 -1.82 2.63
CA ARG A 117 -0.39 -2.36 3.58
C ARG A 117 1.02 -2.09 3.09
N MET A 118 1.92 -1.79 4.04
CA MET A 118 3.34 -1.60 3.77
C MET A 118 4.18 -2.35 4.80
N GLU A 119 5.11 -3.19 4.35
CA GLU A 119 6.01 -3.95 5.21
C GLU A 119 7.19 -3.11 5.70
N GLN A 120 7.66 -2.19 4.88
CA GLN A 120 8.84 -1.37 5.14
C GLN A 120 8.76 -0.03 4.42
N ASP A 121 9.75 0.83 4.66
CA ASP A 121 9.96 2.04 3.86
C ASP A 121 10.00 1.66 2.37
N SER A 122 9.18 2.32 1.55
CA SER A 122 8.99 1.90 0.17
C SER A 122 8.52 3.03 -0.72
N TYR A 123 8.78 2.90 -2.02
CA TYR A 123 8.03 3.63 -3.03
C TYR A 123 6.69 2.93 -3.31
N ILE A 124 5.70 3.74 -3.62
CA ILE A 124 4.44 3.31 -4.19
C ILE A 124 4.37 3.90 -5.58
N ASP A 125 4.27 3.01 -6.57
CA ASP A 125 4.17 3.38 -7.97
C ASP A 125 2.71 3.43 -8.38
N VAL A 126 2.32 4.50 -9.06
CA VAL A 126 1.09 4.58 -9.84
C VAL A 126 1.47 4.58 -11.31
N ILE A 127 1.09 3.51 -12.00
CA ILE A 127 1.44 3.28 -13.40
C ILE A 127 0.15 3.24 -14.22
N ALA A 128 0.04 4.12 -15.20
CA ALA A 128 -1.15 4.33 -15.99
C ALA A 128 -0.91 4.03 -17.47
N GLU A 129 -1.84 3.33 -18.10
CA GLU A 129 -1.87 3.03 -19.53
C GLU A 129 -2.92 3.93 -20.21
N ASP A 130 -2.55 4.62 -21.28
CA ASP A 130 -3.50 5.39 -22.09
C ASP A 130 -4.19 4.54 -23.17
N ASP A 131 -5.08 5.16 -23.92
CA ASP A 131 -5.85 4.46 -24.99
C ASP A 131 -4.95 4.02 -26.16
N GLU A 132 -3.73 4.61 -26.31
CA GLU A 132 -2.71 4.24 -27.31
C GLU A 132 -1.73 3.16 -26.82
N GLY A 133 -1.87 2.68 -25.57
CA GLY A 133 -1.02 1.66 -24.98
C GLY A 133 0.35 2.18 -24.53
N ARG A 134 0.50 3.50 -24.34
CA ARG A 134 1.67 4.10 -23.74
C ARG A 134 1.55 4.10 -22.23
N PHE A 135 2.67 3.92 -21.55
CA PHE A 135 2.71 3.83 -20.09
C PHE A 135 3.33 5.09 -19.49
N PHE A 136 2.66 5.60 -18.47
CA PHE A 136 3.07 6.73 -17.67
C PHE A 136 3.14 6.32 -16.21
N TYR A 137 4.03 6.95 -15.44
CA TYR A 137 4.11 6.67 -14.01
C TYR A 137 4.44 7.91 -13.20
N ASN A 138 4.08 7.86 -11.95
CA ASN A 138 4.67 8.66 -10.90
C ASN A 138 4.76 7.82 -9.63
N GLN A 139 5.63 8.20 -8.71
CA GLN A 139 5.91 7.44 -7.51
C GLN A 139 6.04 8.35 -6.29
N VAL A 140 5.73 7.81 -5.13
CA VAL A 140 5.89 8.50 -3.85
C VAL A 140 6.56 7.58 -2.84
N ALA A 141 7.58 8.11 -2.14
CA ALA A 141 8.21 7.41 -1.03
C ALA A 141 7.42 7.62 0.25
N ILE A 142 7.09 6.53 0.94
CA ILE A 142 6.44 6.55 2.26
C ILE A 142 7.31 5.74 3.23
N ARG A 143 7.59 6.30 4.40
CA ARG A 143 8.19 5.57 5.52
C ARG A 143 7.11 4.82 6.28
N SER A 144 7.35 3.55 6.57
CA SER A 144 6.39 2.69 7.26
C SER A 144 7.02 2.03 8.49
N ALA A 145 6.24 1.93 9.56
CA ALA A 145 6.62 1.14 10.73
C ALA A 145 6.51 -0.39 10.50
N GLY A 146 6.08 -0.82 9.31
CA GLY A 146 5.85 -2.22 8.96
C GLY A 146 4.44 -2.68 9.29
N GLY A 147 4.11 -3.95 8.96
CA GLY A 147 2.84 -4.57 9.33
C GLY A 147 2.12 -5.35 8.24
N CYS A 148 2.63 -5.38 7.01
CA CYS A 148 2.00 -6.15 5.92
C CYS A 148 1.92 -7.65 6.26
N SER A 149 2.96 -8.19 6.92
CA SER A 149 3.04 -9.58 7.40
C SER A 149 2.82 -9.72 8.90
N ALA A 150 2.36 -8.68 9.60
CA ALA A 150 2.12 -8.72 11.04
C ALA A 150 1.18 -9.87 11.41
N GLY A 151 1.54 -10.60 12.46
CA GLY A 151 0.68 -11.62 13.02
C GLY A 151 -0.59 -11.03 13.63
N MET A 152 -1.69 -11.77 13.54
CA MET A 152 -2.98 -11.32 14.03
C MET A 152 -3.66 -12.39 14.88
N ILE A 153 -4.50 -11.96 15.80
CA ILE A 153 -5.46 -12.85 16.47
C ILE A 153 -6.61 -13.04 15.49
N TYR A 154 -6.76 -14.25 14.99
CA TYR A 154 -7.74 -14.58 13.97
C TYR A 154 -8.88 -15.42 14.55
N ASP A 155 -10.06 -14.81 14.60
CA ASP A 155 -11.32 -15.51 14.92
C ASP A 155 -12.05 -15.83 13.61
N ALA A 156 -11.87 -17.07 13.14
CA ALA A 156 -12.46 -17.53 11.89
C ALA A 156 -13.99 -17.41 11.87
N ASP A 157 -14.66 -17.71 12.99
CA ASP A 157 -16.12 -17.70 13.07
C ASP A 157 -16.65 -16.25 13.01
N ALA A 158 -15.96 -15.31 13.65
CA ALA A 158 -16.32 -13.90 13.57
C ALA A 158 -16.13 -13.37 12.16
N VAL A 159 -15.01 -13.68 11.52
CA VAL A 159 -14.72 -13.25 10.12
C VAL A 159 -15.75 -13.83 9.15
N LEU A 160 -16.08 -15.13 9.26
CA LEU A 160 -17.03 -15.79 8.37
C LEU A 160 -18.46 -15.22 8.47
N LYS A 161 -18.84 -14.68 9.63
CA LYS A 161 -20.14 -14.00 9.82
C LYS A 161 -20.24 -12.67 9.11
N GLU A 162 -19.12 -11.94 9.00
CA GLU A 162 -19.11 -10.56 8.47
C GLU A 162 -18.58 -10.47 7.04
N VAL A 163 -17.79 -11.46 6.60
CA VAL A 163 -17.14 -11.42 5.28
C VAL A 163 -18.14 -11.21 4.14
N GLY A 164 -17.85 -10.25 3.29
CA GLY A 164 -18.70 -9.86 2.17
C GLY A 164 -19.80 -8.86 2.51
N THR A 165 -19.95 -8.48 3.79
CA THR A 165 -20.84 -7.37 4.15
C THR A 165 -20.32 -6.09 3.52
N MET A 166 -21.20 -5.34 2.87
CA MET A 166 -20.86 -4.12 2.15
C MET A 166 -21.69 -2.94 2.59
N LYS A 167 -21.09 -1.76 2.53
CA LYS A 167 -21.77 -0.47 2.62
C LYS A 167 -21.36 0.39 1.43
N VAL A 168 -22.31 0.98 0.76
CA VAL A 168 -22.09 1.86 -0.38
C VAL A 168 -22.59 3.25 -0.04
N LEU A 169 -21.75 4.25 -0.23
CA LEU A 169 -22.12 5.67 -0.15
C LEU A 169 -21.83 6.31 -1.49
N GLN A 170 -22.68 7.23 -1.93
CA GLN A 170 -22.52 7.90 -3.21
C GLN A 170 -22.95 9.37 -3.17
N THR A 171 -22.32 10.16 -4.01
CA THR A 171 -22.75 11.49 -4.44
C THR A 171 -23.05 11.43 -5.94
N GLU A 172 -23.27 12.56 -6.60
CA GLU A 172 -23.50 12.57 -8.04
C GLU A 172 -22.34 12.02 -8.88
N THR A 173 -21.10 12.18 -8.43
CA THR A 173 -19.88 11.88 -9.21
C THR A 173 -18.81 11.15 -8.42
N ARG A 174 -19.14 10.65 -7.23
CA ARG A 174 -18.17 9.96 -6.36
C ARG A 174 -18.85 8.84 -5.60
N ALA A 175 -18.19 7.71 -5.51
CA ALA A 175 -18.65 6.56 -4.74
C ALA A 175 -17.65 6.14 -3.69
N SER A 176 -18.14 5.56 -2.58
CA SER A 176 -17.33 4.90 -1.55
C SER A 176 -17.91 3.52 -1.30
N VAL A 177 -17.09 2.51 -1.47
CA VAL A 177 -17.44 1.10 -1.28
C VAL A 177 -16.62 0.55 -0.11
N PHE A 178 -17.30 0.11 0.94
CA PHE A 178 -16.72 -0.51 2.13
C PHE A 178 -17.03 -2.00 2.05
N ILE A 179 -16.01 -2.85 2.16
CA ILE A 179 -16.19 -4.31 2.09
C ILE A 179 -15.55 -4.95 3.32
N LYS A 180 -16.29 -5.75 4.06
CA LYS A 180 -15.76 -6.57 5.13
C LYS A 180 -15.05 -7.78 4.52
N HIS A 181 -13.72 -7.80 4.59
CA HIS A 181 -12.91 -8.89 4.08
C HIS A 181 -11.53 -8.91 4.74
N PRO A 182 -10.99 -10.07 5.16
CA PRO A 182 -9.74 -10.14 5.93
C PRO A 182 -8.49 -9.78 5.15
N GLN A 183 -8.50 -9.88 3.82
CA GLN A 183 -7.37 -9.54 2.95
C GLN A 183 -6.06 -10.24 3.39
N HIS A 184 -6.11 -11.55 3.67
CA HIS A 184 -4.91 -12.30 4.00
C HIS A 184 -3.99 -12.41 2.78
N ASN A 185 -2.71 -12.13 2.99
CA ASN A 185 -1.70 -12.13 1.95
C ASN A 185 -0.82 -13.39 1.90
N GLY A 186 -1.09 -14.39 2.74
CA GLY A 186 -0.29 -15.61 2.82
C GLY A 186 1.01 -15.49 3.64
N TYR A 187 1.28 -14.34 4.24
CA TYR A 187 2.47 -14.12 5.09
C TYR A 187 2.13 -13.86 6.55
N GLN A 188 0.87 -13.63 6.88
CA GLN A 188 0.44 -13.29 8.23
C GLN A 188 0.37 -14.52 9.12
N ALA A 189 0.96 -14.44 10.31
CA ALA A 189 0.88 -15.48 11.32
C ALA A 189 -0.46 -15.41 12.07
N ASN A 190 -1.11 -16.56 12.26
CA ASN A 190 -2.25 -16.69 13.17
C ASN A 190 -1.75 -16.83 14.61
N LEU A 191 -1.99 -15.82 15.44
CA LEU A 191 -1.60 -15.80 16.85
C LEU A 191 -2.67 -16.35 17.79
N SER A 192 -3.82 -16.80 17.28
CA SER A 192 -4.93 -17.35 18.09
C SER A 192 -4.60 -18.71 18.71
N ASN A 193 -3.64 -19.46 18.15
CA ASN A 193 -3.25 -20.79 18.59
C ASN A 193 -1.84 -20.79 19.16
N TYR A 194 -1.72 -21.01 20.47
CA TYR A 194 -0.43 -21.09 21.17
C TYR A 194 0.40 -22.35 20.85
N THR A 195 -0.10 -23.28 20.03
CA THR A 195 0.52 -24.59 19.77
C THR A 195 1.45 -24.63 18.55
N GLY A 196 1.58 -23.53 17.82
CA GLY A 196 2.47 -23.45 16.66
C GLY A 196 2.24 -22.17 15.85
N LEU A 197 3.25 -21.83 15.03
CA LEU A 197 3.15 -20.73 14.10
C LEU A 197 2.41 -21.21 12.84
N PHE A 198 1.14 -20.84 12.71
CA PHE A 198 0.37 -21.08 11.49
C PHE A 198 0.32 -19.82 10.65
N ILE A 199 0.74 -19.92 9.40
CA ILE A 199 0.55 -18.86 8.42
C ILE A 199 -0.88 -18.95 7.87
N LEU A 200 -1.60 -17.85 7.90
CA LEU A 200 -2.92 -17.75 7.30
C LEU A 200 -2.79 -17.91 5.78
N PRO A 201 -3.57 -18.81 5.16
CA PRO A 201 -3.56 -18.95 3.72
C PRO A 201 -4.01 -17.66 3.04
N GLU A 202 -3.53 -17.44 1.83
CA GLU A 202 -3.96 -16.32 1.01
C GLU A 202 -5.48 -16.33 0.81
N TRP A 203 -6.13 -15.23 1.18
CA TRP A 203 -7.56 -15.04 1.03
C TRP A 203 -7.87 -13.54 0.96
N HIS A 204 -8.00 -13.02 -0.24
CA HIS A 204 -8.27 -11.62 -0.49
C HIS A 204 -9.25 -11.45 -1.65
N LEU A 205 -9.72 -10.22 -1.87
CA LEU A 205 -10.50 -9.90 -3.05
C LEU A 205 -9.65 -10.10 -4.31
N SER A 206 -10.22 -10.71 -5.34
CA SER A 206 -9.62 -10.83 -6.67
C SER A 206 -10.15 -9.77 -7.62
N SER A 207 -11.42 -9.38 -7.47
CA SER A 207 -12.00 -8.29 -8.28
C SER A 207 -13.18 -7.61 -7.59
N VAL A 208 -13.40 -6.35 -7.98
CA VAL A 208 -14.60 -5.58 -7.61
C VAL A 208 -15.09 -4.85 -8.83
N VAL A 209 -16.41 -4.93 -9.10
CA VAL A 209 -17.08 -4.22 -10.17
C VAL A 209 -18.23 -3.41 -9.59
N VAL A 210 -18.30 -2.13 -9.94
CA VAL A 210 -19.36 -1.21 -9.51
C VAL A 210 -20.16 -0.75 -10.71
N LYS A 211 -21.48 -0.94 -10.64
CA LYS A 211 -22.42 -0.55 -11.71
C LYS A 211 -23.42 0.48 -11.21
N ASP A 212 -23.72 1.46 -12.04
CA ASP A 212 -24.91 2.30 -11.95
C ASP A 212 -25.95 1.75 -12.94
N GLN A 213 -27.00 1.17 -12.40
CA GLN A 213 -27.94 0.35 -13.17
C GLN A 213 -27.16 -0.82 -13.83
N GLU A 214 -27.20 -0.95 -15.16
CA GLU A 214 -26.46 -2.00 -15.88
C GLU A 214 -25.08 -1.55 -16.40
N LYS A 215 -24.73 -0.26 -16.20
CA LYS A 215 -23.49 0.31 -16.72
C LYS A 215 -22.38 0.24 -15.69
N GLU A 216 -21.26 -0.37 -16.03
CA GLU A 216 -20.04 -0.31 -15.23
C GLU A 216 -19.52 1.14 -15.16
N ILE A 217 -19.33 1.63 -13.93
CA ILE A 217 -18.79 2.96 -13.66
C ILE A 217 -17.36 2.90 -13.07
N TRP A 218 -16.99 1.76 -12.52
CA TRP A 218 -15.64 1.48 -12.02
C TRP A 218 -15.45 -0.01 -11.83
N SER A 219 -14.22 -0.48 -12.04
CA SER A 219 -13.82 -1.84 -11.67
C SER A 219 -12.35 -1.89 -11.30
N ALA A 220 -11.98 -2.90 -10.52
CA ALA A 220 -10.60 -3.19 -10.16
C ALA A 220 -10.35 -4.68 -10.02
N GLU A 221 -9.11 -5.08 -10.35
CA GLU A 221 -8.52 -6.39 -10.09
C GLU A 221 -7.42 -6.26 -9.06
N PHE A 222 -7.30 -7.23 -8.15
CA PHE A 222 -6.37 -7.18 -7.03
C PHE A 222 -5.27 -8.22 -7.19
N GLY A 223 -4.03 -7.78 -7.00
CA GLY A 223 -2.84 -8.62 -7.20
C GLY A 223 -2.33 -9.34 -5.94
N GLY A 224 -3.06 -9.26 -4.84
CA GLY A 224 -2.75 -9.95 -3.58
C GLY A 224 -1.91 -9.15 -2.59
N GLY A 225 -2.40 -9.05 -1.38
CA GLY A 225 -1.64 -8.76 -0.19
C GLY A 225 -1.34 -7.32 0.17
N SER A 226 -1.40 -6.37 -0.75
CA SER A 226 -1.10 -4.95 -0.45
C SER A 226 -2.32 -4.10 -0.15
N THR A 227 -3.52 -4.63 -0.27
CA THR A 227 -4.76 -3.96 0.16
C THR A 227 -5.01 -4.29 1.64
N SER A 228 -5.38 -3.29 2.43
CA SER A 228 -5.64 -3.45 3.86
C SER A 228 -6.87 -4.29 4.16
N GLU A 229 -6.94 -4.83 5.37
CA GLU A 229 -8.14 -5.49 5.89
C GLU A 229 -9.36 -4.56 5.85
N ASN A 230 -10.53 -5.11 5.55
CA ASN A 230 -11.78 -4.36 5.43
C ASN A 230 -11.64 -3.15 4.49
N PRO A 231 -11.26 -3.38 3.22
CA PRO A 231 -10.90 -2.31 2.31
C PRO A 231 -12.02 -1.32 2.06
N VAL A 232 -11.60 -0.08 1.85
CA VAL A 232 -12.46 1.02 1.43
C VAL A 232 -11.94 1.54 0.11
N PHE A 233 -12.84 1.65 -0.89
CA PHE A 233 -12.52 2.20 -2.20
C PHE A 233 -13.35 3.46 -2.42
N VAL A 234 -12.69 4.62 -2.49
CA VAL A 234 -13.32 5.89 -2.79
C VAL A 234 -12.81 6.38 -4.14
N PHE A 235 -13.72 6.60 -5.08
CA PHE A 235 -13.33 6.92 -6.45
C PHE A 235 -14.30 7.89 -7.12
N ASP A 236 -13.76 8.67 -8.06
CA ASP A 236 -14.55 9.50 -8.94
C ASP A 236 -15.19 8.65 -10.04
N SER A 237 -16.40 8.99 -10.42
CA SER A 237 -17.21 8.25 -11.38
C SER A 237 -17.94 9.18 -12.36
N PRO A 238 -18.45 8.67 -13.49
CA PRO A 238 -19.47 9.37 -14.26
C PRO A 238 -20.66 9.73 -13.39
N LYS A 239 -21.49 10.69 -13.84
CA LYS A 239 -22.69 11.06 -13.09
C LYS A 239 -23.55 9.84 -12.78
N ILE A 240 -23.72 9.58 -11.48
CA ILE A 240 -24.52 8.46 -10.94
C ILE A 240 -26.00 8.82 -11.08
N LYS A 241 -26.80 7.90 -11.57
CA LYS A 241 -28.24 8.11 -11.84
C LYS A 241 -29.15 7.29 -10.96
N GLY A 242 -28.64 6.22 -10.38
CA GLY A 242 -29.43 5.29 -9.57
C GLY A 242 -28.67 4.77 -8.35
N ASN A 243 -29.17 3.71 -7.76
CA ASN A 243 -28.46 3.00 -6.70
C ASN A 243 -27.35 2.13 -7.31
N LEU A 244 -26.18 2.22 -6.72
CA LEU A 244 -25.03 1.43 -7.16
C LEU A 244 -25.20 -0.04 -6.78
N GLN A 245 -24.77 -0.92 -7.67
CA GLN A 245 -24.61 -2.34 -7.43
C GLN A 245 -23.11 -2.67 -7.40
N VAL A 246 -22.70 -3.43 -6.40
CA VAL A 246 -21.31 -3.86 -6.23
C VAL A 246 -21.27 -5.38 -6.29
N LEU A 247 -20.43 -5.90 -7.18
CA LEU A 247 -20.04 -7.31 -7.20
C LEU A 247 -18.57 -7.41 -6.83
N ALA A 248 -18.26 -8.10 -5.74
CA ALA A 248 -16.90 -8.46 -5.37
C ALA A 248 -16.71 -9.97 -5.46
N VAL A 249 -15.52 -10.39 -5.88
CA VAL A 249 -15.12 -11.80 -5.94
C VAL A 249 -13.81 -11.94 -5.18
N ASP A 250 -13.66 -13.01 -4.40
CA ASP A 250 -12.41 -13.31 -3.70
C ASP A 250 -11.58 -14.41 -4.39
N THR A 251 -10.39 -14.67 -3.85
CA THR A 251 -9.47 -15.70 -4.36
C THR A 251 -9.97 -17.13 -4.15
N GLN A 252 -11.01 -17.33 -3.34
CA GLN A 252 -11.70 -18.61 -3.19
C GLN A 252 -12.87 -18.77 -4.18
N GLY A 253 -13.10 -17.77 -5.04
CA GLY A 253 -14.19 -17.75 -6.02
C GLY A 253 -15.56 -17.40 -5.45
N LYS A 254 -15.63 -16.99 -4.17
CA LYS A 254 -16.88 -16.57 -3.54
C LYS A 254 -17.27 -15.18 -4.04
N GLN A 255 -18.55 -15.02 -4.35
CA GLN A 255 -19.12 -13.76 -4.82
C GLN A 255 -19.93 -13.08 -3.71
N TYR A 256 -19.79 -11.77 -3.62
CA TYR A 256 -20.47 -10.91 -2.67
C TYR A 256 -21.17 -9.79 -3.42
N ILE A 257 -22.44 -9.55 -3.10
CA ILE A 257 -23.26 -8.52 -3.78
C ILE A 257 -23.69 -7.48 -2.75
N GLY A 258 -23.33 -6.21 -3.03
CA GLY A 258 -23.71 -5.02 -2.26
C GLY A 258 -24.67 -4.12 -3.05
N LYS A 259 -25.48 -3.35 -2.32
CA LYS A 259 -26.40 -2.34 -2.89
C LYS A 259 -26.37 -1.10 -2.02
#